data_654299b3b0ddf1c5119e57edda059143
#
_entry.id   654299b3b0ddf1c5119e57edda059143
#
_cell.length_a   1.000
_cell.length_b   1.000
_cell.length_c   1.000
_cell.angle_alpha   90.00
_cell.angle_beta   90.00
_cell.angle_gamma   90.00
#
_symmetry.space_group_name_H-M   'P 1'
#
loop_
_entity.id
_entity.type
_entity.pdbx_description
1 polymer ?
#
loop_
_entity_poly.entity_id
_entity_poly.type
_entity_poly.pdbx_seq_one_letter_code
_entity_poly.pdbx_strand_id
1 'polypeptide(L)'
;GTLHQAELTYNGNIYDHQCYYLPGISQPTPEDYDEILHVWEMSVRHTHDFLTEEHIQFYKPLVRKHYLPAVELFVIRNANGKIAAFMGLSDELIEMVFVHPDEQRKGYGKRLMEYARDKKQMDKVDVNEQNEKALQFYLHLGFQVIGREETDSMGKPFPILHLQLPEADSANRD
;
A
#
# COMPACT_ATOMS: atom_id res chain seq x y z
N GLY A 1 4.31 7.58 20.26
CA GLY A 1 4.86 7.63 20.18
C GLY A 1 4.86 7.62 20.42
N THR A 2 4.34 8.25 20.45
CA THR A 2 4.91 8.46 20.44
C THR A 2 5.39 8.68 20.29
N LEU A 3 5.25 9.26 20.01
CA LEU A 3 6.18 9.50 19.63
C LEU A 3 6.70 9.59 19.94
N HIS A 4 6.73 10.04 20.09
CA HIS A 4 7.80 10.27 20.03
C HIS A 4 8.27 10.03 20.41
N GLN A 5 7.82 10.45 20.62
CA GLN A 5 8.79 10.40 20.66
C GLN A 5 9.22 9.68 20.77
N ALA A 6 9.00 9.59 20.58
CA ALA A 6 9.76 9.06 20.25
C ALA A 6 10.08 8.42 20.06
N GLU A 7 10.05 8.49 19.72
CA GLU A 7 10.78 8.16 19.20
C GLU A 7 11.34 8.04 18.94
N LEU A 8 11.32 8.36 18.88
CA LEU A 8 12.25 8.49 18.37
C LEU A 8 12.96 7.84 18.41
N THR A 9 12.97 7.58 18.16
CA THR A 9 13.88 7.15 18.00
C THR A 9 14.26 6.58 17.32
N TYR A 10 14.42 6.60 16.87
CA TYR A 10 14.74 6.41 15.93
C TYR A 10 15.95 6.10 15.73
N ASN A 11 16.45 5.71 15.63
CA ASN A 11 17.55 5.56 15.52
C ASN A 11 18.36 6.44 15.88
N GLY A 12 18.07 6.96 16.40
CA GLY A 12 18.45 7.83 16.81
C GLY A 12 18.83 8.71 16.41
N ASN A 13 19.01 8.95 15.93
CA ASN A 13 19.18 9.89 15.66
C ASN A 13 18.57 10.66 15.58
N ILE A 14 18.15 10.81 15.78
CA ILE A 14 17.70 11.44 15.67
C ILE A 14 17.77 12.14 15.48
N TYR A 15 17.93 12.43 15.30
CA TYR A 15 18.03 13.16 15.04
C TYR A 15 18.10 14.15 15.35
N ASP A 16 18.31 14.44 15.28
CA ASP A 16 18.44 15.36 15.54
C ASP A 16 17.89 16.23 16.09
N HIS A 17 18.05 16.53 16.18
CA HIS A 17 17.56 17.57 16.52
C HIS A 17 16.58 18.20 15.76
N GLN A 18 16.41 17.87 14.71
CA GLN A 18 15.28 18.21 13.93
C GLN A 18 14.21 17.28 14.31
N CYS A 19 13.07 17.78 14.72
CA CYS A 19 11.92 16.94 14.96
C CYS A 19 11.26 16.67 13.67
N TYR A 20 11.53 15.52 13.11
CA TYR A 20 10.76 15.06 11.97
C TYR A 20 9.50 14.40 12.48
N TYR A 21 8.38 14.74 11.89
CA TYR A 21 7.17 13.96 12.12
C TYR A 21 7.31 12.67 11.33
N LEU A 22 7.37 11.55 12.03
CA LEU A 22 7.45 10.23 11.40
C LEU A 22 6.17 9.49 11.73
N PRO A 23 5.15 9.59 10.87
CA PRO A 23 3.87 8.95 11.18
C PRO A 23 4.03 7.45 11.31
N GLY A 24 3.42 6.89 12.34
CA GLY A 24 3.42 5.46 12.56
C GLY A 24 2.38 4.78 11.70
N ILE A 25 2.54 3.47 11.57
CA ILE A 25 1.56 2.62 10.92
C ILE A 25 0.61 2.13 11.98
N SER A 26 -0.70 2.25 11.74
CA SER A 26 -1.71 1.81 12.69
C SER A 26 -2.85 1.13 11.94
N GLN A 27 -3.68 0.42 12.70
CA GLN A 27 -4.85 -0.25 12.12
C GLN A 27 -6.07 0.66 12.29
N PRO A 28 -6.82 0.89 11.20
CA PRO A 28 -8.03 1.71 11.29
C PRO A 28 -9.19 0.91 11.86
N THR A 29 -10.27 1.61 12.15
CA THR A 29 -11.54 0.99 12.52
C THR A 29 -12.52 1.15 11.36
N PRO A 30 -13.67 0.46 11.40
CA PRO A 30 -14.66 0.62 10.32
C PRO A 30 -15.12 2.06 10.12
N GLU A 31 -15.02 2.91 11.13
CA GLU A 31 -15.37 4.32 10.99
C GLU A 31 -14.44 5.04 10.02
N ASP A 32 -13.27 4.48 9.76
CA ASP A 32 -12.30 5.07 8.85
C ASP A 32 -12.49 4.63 7.40
N TYR A 33 -13.42 3.72 7.14
CA TYR A 33 -13.57 3.14 5.79
C TYR A 33 -13.88 4.18 4.73
N ASP A 34 -14.69 5.18 5.06
CA ASP A 34 -15.02 6.19 4.06
C ASP A 34 -13.81 7.04 3.70
N GLU A 35 -12.96 7.34 4.69
CA GLU A 35 -11.74 8.08 4.42
C GLU A 35 -10.77 7.23 3.61
N ILE A 36 -10.67 5.94 3.93
CA ILE A 36 -9.82 5.02 3.17
C ILE A 36 -10.31 4.92 1.73
N LEU A 37 -11.63 4.84 1.56
CA LEU A 37 -12.21 4.79 0.22
C LEU A 37 -11.87 6.04 -0.57
N HIS A 38 -11.86 7.19 0.10
CA HIS A 38 -11.49 8.45 -0.55
C HIS A 38 -10.03 8.39 -1.03
N VAL A 39 -9.12 7.86 -0.20
CA VAL A 39 -7.72 7.71 -0.60
C VAL A 39 -7.62 6.78 -1.81
N TRP A 40 -8.36 5.66 -1.79
CA TRP A 40 -8.40 4.75 -2.92
C TRP A 40 -8.84 5.48 -4.20
N GLU A 41 -9.95 6.21 -4.11
CA GLU A 41 -10.51 6.87 -5.29
C GLU A 41 -9.56 7.93 -5.84
N MET A 42 -8.99 8.76 -4.97
CA MET A 42 -8.07 9.79 -5.42
C MET A 42 -6.83 9.18 -6.04
N SER A 43 -6.36 8.07 -5.46
CA SER A 43 -5.18 7.39 -5.97
C SER A 43 -5.44 6.78 -7.35
N VAL A 44 -6.55 6.06 -7.52
CA VAL A 44 -6.82 5.43 -8.83
C VAL A 44 -7.09 6.47 -9.89
N ARG A 45 -7.74 7.58 -9.55
CA ARG A 45 -7.95 8.65 -10.53
C ARG A 45 -6.63 9.26 -11.00
N HIS A 46 -5.63 9.24 -10.13
CA HIS A 46 -4.32 9.80 -10.46
C HIS A 46 -3.44 8.82 -11.22
N THR A 47 -3.53 7.53 -10.93
CA THR A 47 -2.58 6.53 -11.43
C THR A 47 -3.17 5.52 -12.40
N HIS A 48 -4.49 5.35 -12.41
CA HIS A 48 -5.15 4.35 -13.25
C HIS A 48 -5.91 5.05 -14.37
N ASP A 49 -5.17 5.72 -15.26
CA ASP A 49 -5.77 6.49 -16.34
C ASP A 49 -6.47 5.58 -17.39
N PHE A 50 -6.22 4.28 -17.31
CA PHE A 50 -6.93 3.31 -18.16
C PHE A 50 -8.34 3.00 -17.66
N LEU A 51 -8.72 3.48 -16.47
CA LEU A 51 -10.07 3.30 -15.94
C LEU A 51 -10.94 4.49 -16.32
N THR A 52 -12.14 4.21 -16.81
CA THR A 52 -13.12 5.25 -17.09
C THR A 52 -13.87 5.60 -15.81
N GLU A 53 -14.62 6.69 -15.86
CA GLU A 53 -15.49 7.07 -14.76
C GLU A 53 -16.46 5.94 -14.42
N GLU A 54 -16.99 5.27 -15.44
CA GLU A 54 -17.90 4.15 -15.25
C GLU A 54 -17.22 3.01 -14.49
N HIS A 55 -15.98 2.71 -14.83
CA HIS A 55 -15.23 1.68 -14.11
C HIS A 55 -15.05 2.05 -12.65
N ILE A 56 -14.68 3.29 -12.38
CA ILE A 56 -14.45 3.75 -11.00
C ILE A 56 -15.75 3.62 -10.21
N GLN A 57 -16.87 4.03 -10.78
CA GLN A 57 -18.16 3.93 -10.11
C GLN A 57 -18.60 2.49 -9.91
N PHE A 58 -18.16 1.59 -10.78
CA PHE A 58 -18.42 0.16 -10.62
C PHE A 58 -17.64 -0.42 -9.43
N TYR A 59 -16.34 -0.10 -9.34
CA TYR A 59 -15.50 -0.67 -8.30
C TYR A 59 -15.69 -0.02 -6.94
N LYS A 60 -16.07 1.25 -6.89
CA LYS A 60 -16.12 1.99 -5.64
C LYS A 60 -16.95 1.32 -4.55
N PRO A 61 -18.21 0.92 -4.83
CA PRO A 61 -18.99 0.22 -3.79
C PRO A 61 -18.43 -1.16 -3.45
N LEU A 62 -17.79 -1.83 -4.40
CA LEU A 62 -17.16 -3.11 -4.14
C LEU A 62 -15.99 -2.95 -3.17
N VAL A 63 -15.16 -1.92 -3.38
CA VAL A 63 -14.06 -1.63 -2.48
C VAL A 63 -14.61 -1.37 -1.08
N ARG A 64 -15.60 -0.51 -0.98
CA ARG A 64 -16.15 -0.10 0.32
C ARG A 64 -16.79 -1.26 1.08
N LYS A 65 -17.57 -2.07 0.37
CA LYS A 65 -18.43 -3.06 1.02
C LYS A 65 -17.79 -4.45 1.10
N HIS A 66 -16.92 -4.77 0.16
CA HIS A 66 -16.40 -6.14 0.06
C HIS A 66 -14.89 -6.23 0.22
N TYR A 67 -14.13 -5.33 -0.38
CA TYR A 67 -12.68 -5.48 -0.38
C TYR A 67 -12.06 -4.97 0.92
N LEU A 68 -12.47 -3.78 1.38
CA LEU A 68 -11.89 -3.24 2.62
C LEU A 68 -12.20 -4.13 3.82
N PRO A 69 -13.44 -4.61 4.01
CA PRO A 69 -13.70 -5.49 5.16
C PRO A 69 -13.02 -6.85 5.07
N ALA A 70 -12.60 -7.27 3.88
CA ALA A 70 -12.04 -8.61 3.68
C ALA A 70 -10.55 -8.71 3.98
N VAL A 71 -9.86 -7.59 4.20
CA VAL A 71 -8.42 -7.57 4.38
C VAL A 71 -8.05 -6.96 5.72
N GLU A 72 -6.83 -7.26 6.16
CA GLU A 72 -6.27 -6.60 7.33
C GLU A 72 -5.68 -5.27 6.87
N LEU A 73 -6.22 -4.18 7.42
CA LEU A 73 -5.88 -2.83 6.97
C LEU A 73 -4.85 -2.17 7.86
N PHE A 74 -3.96 -1.42 7.24
CA PHE A 74 -2.97 -0.58 7.90
C PHE A 74 -2.96 0.78 7.23
N VAL A 75 -2.85 1.83 8.03
CA VAL A 75 -2.87 3.20 7.50
C VAL A 75 -1.69 3.99 8.05
N ILE A 76 -1.30 5.01 7.31
CA ILE A 76 -0.38 6.05 7.77
C ILE A 76 -1.14 7.36 7.67
N ARG A 77 -1.15 8.12 8.78
CA ARG A 77 -1.80 9.42 8.80
C ARG A 77 -0.74 10.52 8.71
N ASN A 78 -1.09 11.60 8.02
CA ASN A 78 -0.19 12.74 7.93
C ASN A 78 -0.23 13.56 9.24
N ALA A 79 0.51 14.66 9.27
CA ALA A 79 0.60 15.49 10.47
C ALA A 79 -0.74 16.09 10.88
N ASN A 80 -1.68 16.18 9.94
CA ASN A 80 -3.02 16.71 10.21
C ASN A 80 -4.00 15.62 10.63
N GLY A 81 -3.54 14.39 10.80
CA GLY A 81 -4.40 13.28 11.19
C GLY A 81 -5.19 12.65 10.05
N LYS A 82 -4.97 13.08 8.82
CA LYS A 82 -5.65 12.53 7.66
C LYS A 82 -4.93 11.29 7.15
N ILE A 83 -5.69 10.32 6.68
CA ILE A 83 -5.08 9.12 6.11
C ILE A 83 -4.38 9.49 4.81
N ALA A 84 -3.07 9.31 4.78
CA ALA A 84 -2.23 9.62 3.62
C ALA A 84 -2.05 8.41 2.73
N ALA A 85 -2.08 7.21 3.30
CA ALA A 85 -1.82 5.97 2.57
C ALA A 85 -2.41 4.81 3.34
N PHE A 86 -2.73 3.72 2.64
CA PHE A 86 -3.20 2.52 3.31
C PHE A 86 -2.75 1.27 2.56
N MET A 87 -2.80 0.16 3.28
CA MET A 87 -2.42 -1.14 2.77
C MET A 87 -3.41 -2.17 3.30
N GLY A 88 -3.76 -3.14 2.46
CA GLY A 88 -4.63 -4.24 2.85
C GLY A 88 -3.94 -5.56 2.58
N LEU A 89 -3.94 -6.44 3.57
CA LEU A 89 -3.28 -7.74 3.49
C LEU A 89 -4.31 -8.86 3.63
N SER A 90 -4.17 -9.89 2.80
CA SER A 90 -4.83 -11.17 3.04
C SER A 90 -3.81 -12.11 3.67
N ASP A 91 -4.15 -13.39 3.80
CA ASP A 91 -3.25 -14.34 4.45
C ASP A 91 -1.92 -14.49 3.73
N GLU A 92 -1.91 -14.36 2.40
CA GLU A 92 -0.71 -14.63 1.61
C GLU A 92 -0.28 -13.48 0.72
N LEU A 93 -1.06 -12.40 0.64
CA LEU A 93 -0.91 -11.46 -0.43
C LEU A 93 -1.11 -10.03 0.06
N ILE A 94 -0.25 -9.13 -0.41
CA ILE A 94 -0.49 -7.70 -0.25
C ILE A 94 -1.51 -7.33 -1.33
N GLU A 95 -2.76 -7.13 -0.90
CA GLU A 95 -3.87 -6.94 -1.82
C GLU A 95 -3.98 -5.51 -2.33
N MET A 96 -3.65 -4.54 -1.47
CA MET A 96 -3.83 -3.14 -1.79
C MET A 96 -2.73 -2.31 -1.16
N VAL A 97 -2.16 -1.38 -1.92
CA VAL A 97 -1.28 -0.33 -1.40
C VAL A 97 -1.61 0.92 -2.20
N PHE A 98 -2.14 1.93 -1.53
CA PHE A 98 -2.54 3.17 -2.19
C PHE A 98 -2.06 4.37 -1.38
N VAL A 99 -1.58 5.39 -2.09
CA VAL A 99 -1.10 6.63 -1.49
C VAL A 99 -1.90 7.78 -2.11
N HIS A 100 -2.42 8.66 -1.26
CA HIS A 100 -3.13 9.84 -1.75
C HIS A 100 -2.19 10.65 -2.64
N PRO A 101 -2.68 11.19 -3.78
CA PRO A 101 -1.79 11.92 -4.70
C PRO A 101 -1.06 13.09 -4.05
N ASP A 102 -1.68 13.77 -3.09
CA ASP A 102 -1.06 14.89 -2.41
C ASP A 102 0.04 14.46 -1.45
N GLU A 103 0.14 13.17 -1.17
CA GLU A 103 1.10 12.62 -0.22
C GLU A 103 2.18 11.79 -0.90
N GLN A 104 2.28 11.89 -2.22
CA GLN A 104 3.28 11.14 -2.98
C GLN A 104 4.69 11.64 -2.66
N ARG A 105 5.66 10.75 -2.88
CA ARG A 105 7.09 11.07 -2.73
C ARG A 105 7.52 11.37 -1.30
N LYS A 106 6.72 10.95 -0.32
CA LYS A 106 7.07 11.06 1.10
C LYS A 106 7.47 9.73 1.69
N GLY A 107 7.55 8.68 0.86
CA GLY A 107 7.99 7.37 1.30
C GLY A 107 6.94 6.53 2.00
N TYR A 108 5.68 6.92 1.97
CA TYR A 108 4.64 6.19 2.68
C TYR A 108 4.42 4.80 2.10
N GLY A 109 4.41 4.68 0.77
CA GLY A 109 4.25 3.37 0.15
C GLY A 109 5.38 2.43 0.50
N LYS A 110 6.61 2.94 0.46
CA LYS A 110 7.77 2.14 0.83
C LYS A 110 7.70 1.69 2.28
N ARG A 111 7.28 2.58 3.18
CA ARG A 111 7.17 2.23 4.60
C ARG A 111 6.13 1.15 4.83
N LEU A 112 4.99 1.23 4.12
CA LEU A 112 3.98 0.19 4.21
C LEU A 112 4.52 -1.14 3.72
N MET A 113 5.25 -1.13 2.59
CA MET A 113 5.81 -2.36 2.04
C MET A 113 6.87 -2.96 2.96
N GLU A 114 7.70 -2.12 3.58
CA GLU A 114 8.68 -2.60 4.53
C GLU A 114 8.02 -3.22 5.76
N TYR A 115 6.95 -2.61 6.22
CA TYR A 115 6.18 -3.17 7.33
C TYR A 115 5.60 -4.53 6.96
N ALA A 116 5.02 -4.63 5.75
CA ALA A 116 4.45 -5.89 5.29
C ALA A 116 5.52 -6.99 5.25
N ARG A 117 6.70 -6.66 4.73
CA ARG A 117 7.79 -7.63 4.64
C ARG A 117 8.33 -8.01 6.01
N ASP A 118 8.63 -7.01 6.84
CA ASP A 118 9.41 -7.24 8.07
C ASP A 118 8.54 -7.66 9.24
N LYS A 119 7.32 -7.16 9.33
CA LYS A 119 6.44 -7.42 10.48
C LYS A 119 5.38 -8.45 10.17
N LYS A 120 5.01 -8.61 8.91
CA LYS A 120 3.93 -9.52 8.52
C LYS A 120 4.43 -10.66 7.63
N GLN A 121 5.70 -10.68 7.27
CA GLN A 121 6.33 -11.71 6.44
C GLN A 121 5.61 -11.88 5.10
N MET A 122 5.17 -10.80 4.50
CA MET A 122 4.52 -10.81 3.20
C MET A 122 5.55 -10.61 2.10
N ASP A 123 5.47 -11.43 1.06
CA ASP A 123 6.42 -11.34 -0.04
C ASP A 123 5.75 -11.37 -1.42
N LYS A 124 4.42 -11.28 -1.46
CA LYS A 124 3.68 -11.35 -2.73
C LYS A 124 2.76 -10.16 -2.86
N VAL A 125 2.65 -9.64 -4.07
CA VAL A 125 1.76 -8.53 -4.37
C VAL A 125 1.21 -8.69 -5.79
N ASP A 126 -0.03 -8.28 -5.98
CA ASP A 126 -0.62 -8.22 -7.31
C ASP A 126 -0.69 -6.77 -7.77
N VAL A 127 -0.50 -6.55 -9.06
CA VAL A 127 -0.54 -5.20 -9.60
C VAL A 127 -1.19 -5.22 -10.99
N ASN A 128 -1.95 -4.19 -11.29
CA ASN A 128 -2.47 -3.98 -12.64
C ASN A 128 -1.31 -3.79 -13.59
N GLU A 129 -1.28 -4.57 -14.66
CA GLU A 129 -0.21 -4.46 -15.65
C GLU A 129 -0.14 -3.06 -16.25
N GLN A 130 -1.27 -2.39 -16.36
CA GLN A 130 -1.36 -1.08 -16.97
C GLN A 130 -0.97 0.05 -16.01
N ASN A 131 -0.81 -0.25 -14.74
CA ASN A 131 -0.33 0.73 -13.76
C ASN A 131 1.20 0.66 -13.73
N GLU A 132 1.82 1.34 -14.68
CA GLU A 132 3.27 1.24 -14.85
C GLU A 132 4.05 1.81 -13.68
N LYS A 133 3.52 2.86 -13.04
CA LYS A 133 4.21 3.44 -11.90
C LYS A 133 4.28 2.47 -10.73
N ALA A 134 3.16 1.79 -10.46
CA ALA A 134 3.14 0.80 -9.39
C ALA A 134 4.05 -0.37 -9.72
N LEU A 135 4.00 -0.84 -10.96
CA LEU A 135 4.86 -1.94 -11.39
C LEU A 135 6.32 -1.59 -11.18
N GLN A 136 6.74 -0.40 -11.63
CA GLN A 136 8.13 0.02 -11.46
C GLN A 136 8.49 0.16 -9.99
N PHE A 137 7.58 0.64 -9.17
CA PHE A 137 7.80 0.74 -7.73
C PHE A 137 8.10 -0.64 -7.13
N TYR A 138 7.29 -1.65 -7.47
CA TYR A 138 7.51 -2.99 -6.93
C TYR A 138 8.78 -3.63 -7.48
N LEU A 139 9.04 -3.46 -8.77
CA LEU A 139 10.27 -3.99 -9.36
C LEU A 139 11.50 -3.36 -8.70
N HIS A 140 11.42 -2.07 -8.42
CA HIS A 140 12.53 -1.37 -7.77
C HIS A 140 12.75 -1.88 -6.34
N LEU A 141 11.70 -2.35 -5.67
CA LEU A 141 11.83 -2.95 -4.36
C LEU A 141 12.35 -4.38 -4.40
N GLY A 142 12.55 -4.94 -5.59
CA GLY A 142 13.10 -6.27 -5.74
C GLY A 142 12.09 -7.36 -6.10
N PHE A 143 10.83 -7.00 -6.28
CA PHE A 143 9.82 -7.98 -6.68
C PHE A 143 10.09 -8.44 -8.10
N GLN A 144 9.71 -9.69 -8.40
CA GLN A 144 9.84 -10.28 -9.73
C GLN A 144 8.47 -10.79 -10.16
N VAL A 145 8.19 -10.66 -11.46
CA VAL A 145 6.94 -11.16 -12.02
C VAL A 145 6.98 -12.68 -12.05
N ILE A 146 6.01 -13.32 -11.42
CA ILE A 146 5.92 -14.78 -11.39
C ILE A 146 4.68 -15.30 -12.10
N GLY A 147 3.75 -14.45 -12.51
CA GLY A 147 2.56 -14.90 -13.21
C GLY A 147 1.74 -13.73 -13.70
N ARG A 148 0.71 -14.06 -14.50
CA ARG A 148 -0.14 -13.06 -15.11
C ARG A 148 -1.53 -13.63 -15.33
N GLU A 149 -2.56 -12.81 -15.04
CA GLU A 149 -3.95 -13.12 -15.37
C GLU A 149 -4.41 -12.15 -16.42
N GLU A 150 -5.19 -12.65 -17.39
CA GLU A 150 -5.69 -11.82 -18.48
C GLU A 150 -6.73 -10.80 -18.02
N THR A 151 -7.44 -11.12 -16.94
CA THR A 151 -8.50 -10.27 -16.41
C THR A 151 -8.31 -10.07 -14.93
N ASP A 152 -8.97 -9.06 -14.38
CA ASP A 152 -9.00 -8.90 -12.93
C ASP A 152 -10.01 -9.88 -12.32
N SER A 153 -10.17 -9.81 -11.00
CA SER A 153 -11.03 -10.75 -10.26
C SER A 153 -12.50 -10.61 -10.64
N MET A 154 -12.89 -9.51 -11.25
CA MET A 154 -14.26 -9.28 -11.69
C MET A 154 -14.46 -9.62 -13.15
N GLY A 155 -13.46 -10.22 -13.81
CA GLY A 155 -13.55 -10.58 -15.21
C GLY A 155 -13.40 -9.43 -16.18
N LYS A 156 -12.99 -8.26 -15.70
CA LYS A 156 -12.76 -7.11 -16.56
C LYS A 156 -11.42 -7.24 -17.26
N PRO A 157 -11.25 -6.63 -18.46
CA PRO A 157 -10.01 -6.78 -19.25
C PRO A 157 -8.89 -5.89 -18.72
N PHE A 158 -8.57 -6.05 -17.46
CA PHE A 158 -7.47 -5.34 -16.80
C PHE A 158 -6.50 -6.40 -16.29
N PRO A 159 -5.45 -6.72 -17.06
CA PRO A 159 -4.55 -7.80 -16.68
C PRO A 159 -3.85 -7.54 -15.36
N ILE A 160 -3.65 -8.60 -14.61
CA ILE A 160 -3.01 -8.54 -13.29
C ILE A 160 -1.70 -9.30 -13.37
N LEU A 161 -0.64 -8.68 -12.87
CA LEU A 161 0.66 -9.34 -12.73
C LEU A 161 0.81 -9.78 -11.28
N HIS A 162 1.28 -11.02 -11.11
CA HIS A 162 1.62 -11.56 -9.80
C HIS A 162 3.10 -11.40 -9.59
N LEU A 163 3.48 -10.77 -8.48
CA LEU A 163 4.89 -10.52 -8.19
C LEU A 163 5.26 -11.12 -6.85
N GLN A 164 6.53 -11.49 -6.73
CA GLN A 164 7.03 -12.07 -5.49
C GLN A 164 8.47 -11.62 -5.28
N LEU A 165 8.81 -11.34 -4.02
CA LEU A 165 10.20 -11.09 -3.65
C LEU A 165 10.97 -12.40 -3.73
N PRO A 166 12.19 -12.39 -4.28
CA PRO A 166 12.99 -13.60 -4.26
C PRO A 166 13.31 -14.00 -2.83
N GLU A 167 13.44 -15.29 -2.63
CA GLU A 167 13.79 -15.80 -1.32
C GLU A 167 15.16 -15.28 -0.94
N ALA A 168 15.31 -14.86 0.32
CA ALA A 168 16.59 -14.39 0.78
C ALA A 168 17.62 -15.54 0.72
N ASP A 169 18.82 -15.19 0.32
CA ASP A 169 19.93 -16.15 0.34
C ASP A 169 20.09 -16.65 1.77
N SER A 170 20.17 -17.98 1.94
CA SER A 170 20.29 -18.56 3.27
C SER A 170 21.54 -18.06 3.99
N ALA A 171 22.58 -17.74 3.25
CA ALA A 171 23.80 -17.18 3.85
C ALA A 171 23.53 -15.80 4.46
N ASN A 172 22.59 -15.08 3.93
CA ASN A 172 22.24 -13.74 4.43
C ASN A 172 21.25 -13.82 5.59
N ARG A 173 20.65 -14.96 5.80
CA ARG A 173 19.68 -15.10 6.88
C ARG A 173 20.36 -15.39 8.20
N ASP A 174 21.55 -15.88 8.12
CA ASP A 174 22.33 -16.21 9.30
C ASP A 174 23.05 -14.98 9.84
#